data_9edd745bb80569549b78d0a1dc9af75c
#
_entry.id   9edd745bb80569549b78d0a1dc9af75c
#
_cell.length_a   1.000
_cell.length_b   1.000
_cell.length_c   1.000
_cell.angle_alpha   90.00
_cell.angle_beta   90.00
_cell.angle_gamma   90.00
#
_symmetry.space_group_name_H-M   'P 1'
#
loop_
_entity.id
_entity.type
_entity.pdbx_description
1 polymer ?
#
loop_
_entity_poly.entity_id
_entity_poly.type
_entity_poly.pdbx_seq_one_letter_code
_entity_poly.pdbx_strand_id
1 'polypeptide(L)'
;ARCGFDWLKTSANEAMPLEWEISRARQMISDLTPEIDSAALSIAREKVEVAKLEREYHDARDGLAKSREQVQRLTDDLKIGSEKYTYAGKIYTSVQVKSDLESRFKRLKTNSSTTNKLEQILHARQASLQSTQDRMTTMMDAKRQLEVEVENLEARLGALRVAETTSGVHFDDTQLAKTRELLDDIAIRIDVHEESIAMNTGYFNEIQLEATPEDTLLDEVAMFLDQTTIGNDRESLVAIQLD
;
A
#
# COMPACT_ATOMS: atom_id res chain seq x y z
N ALA A 1 41.70 -11.30 11.69
CA ALA A 1 41.72 -11.41 10.23
C ALA A 1 40.79 -10.41 9.50
N ARG A 2 40.05 -9.53 10.21
CA ARG A 2 39.18 -8.50 9.59
C ARG A 2 39.87 -7.18 9.26
N CYS A 3 40.93 -6.81 9.99
CA CYS A 3 41.66 -5.54 9.76
C CYS A 3 42.46 -5.47 8.45
N GLY A 4 42.74 -6.59 7.77
CA GLY A 4 43.55 -6.56 6.54
C GLY A 4 42.72 -6.25 5.27
N PHE A 5 41.40 -6.46 5.31
CA PHE A 5 40.54 -6.20 4.16
C PHE A 5 40.12 -4.72 4.03
N ASP A 6 39.96 -4.02 5.16
CA ASP A 6 39.63 -2.59 5.15
C ASP A 6 40.81 -1.73 4.66
N TRP A 7 42.04 -2.10 5.01
CA TRP A 7 43.25 -1.42 4.51
C TRP A 7 43.44 -1.60 3.00
N LEU A 8 43.12 -2.79 2.45
CA LEU A 8 43.15 -3.04 1.00
C LEU A 8 42.06 -2.27 0.23
N LYS A 9 40.87 -2.11 0.82
CA LYS A 9 39.82 -1.26 0.25
C LYS A 9 40.20 0.21 0.21
N THR A 10 40.73 0.74 1.29
CA THR A 10 41.18 2.15 1.39
C THR A 10 42.31 2.45 0.40
N SER A 11 43.31 1.57 0.33
CA SER A 11 44.48 1.76 -0.58
C SER A 11 44.12 1.58 -2.06
N ALA A 12 43.10 0.77 -2.39
CA ALA A 12 42.61 0.60 -3.76
C ALA A 12 41.77 1.80 -4.24
N ASN A 13 41.03 2.44 -3.32
CA ASN A 13 40.21 3.62 -3.62
C ASN A 13 41.08 4.88 -3.88
N GLU A 14 42.24 5.02 -3.19
CA GLU A 14 43.17 6.12 -3.42
C GLU A 14 43.89 6.07 -4.77
N ALA A 15 43.88 4.91 -5.45
CA ALA A 15 44.58 4.69 -6.72
C ALA A 15 43.68 4.75 -7.97
N MET A 16 42.35 4.87 -7.79
CA MET A 16 41.41 4.88 -8.95
C MET A 16 41.22 6.29 -9.51
N PRO A 17 41.29 6.44 -10.86
CA PRO A 17 41.00 7.71 -11.52
C PRO A 17 39.58 8.18 -11.21
N LEU A 18 39.39 9.46 -10.93
CA LEU A 18 38.09 10.07 -10.62
C LEU A 18 37.06 9.88 -11.73
N GLU A 19 37.50 9.80 -12.98
CA GLU A 19 36.65 9.48 -14.12
C GLU A 19 36.00 8.10 -14.04
N TRP A 20 36.73 7.15 -13.49
CA TRP A 20 36.21 5.79 -13.31
C TRP A 20 35.14 5.75 -12.22
N GLU A 21 35.33 6.50 -11.12
CA GLU A 21 34.36 6.64 -10.03
C GLU A 21 33.07 7.31 -10.52
N ILE A 22 33.18 8.40 -11.28
CA ILE A 22 32.04 9.07 -11.93
C ILE A 22 31.31 8.13 -12.91
N SER A 23 32.06 7.39 -13.72
CA SER A 23 31.49 6.44 -14.66
C SER A 23 30.76 5.30 -13.94
N ARG A 24 31.31 4.83 -12.82
CA ARG A 24 30.67 3.83 -11.95
C ARG A 24 29.39 4.36 -11.34
N ALA A 25 29.40 5.57 -10.77
CA ALA A 25 28.20 6.22 -10.22
C ALA A 25 27.10 6.36 -11.29
N ARG A 26 27.45 6.76 -12.52
CA ARG A 26 26.51 6.82 -13.65
C ARG A 26 25.92 5.45 -13.98
N GLN A 27 26.74 4.41 -13.96
CA GLN A 27 26.23 3.05 -14.19
C GLN A 27 25.27 2.62 -13.10
N MET A 28 25.60 2.84 -11.81
CA MET A 28 24.73 2.52 -10.68
C MET A 28 23.39 3.27 -10.78
N ILE A 29 23.38 4.56 -11.13
CA ILE A 29 22.15 5.33 -11.36
C ILE A 29 21.35 4.76 -12.53
N SER A 30 22.01 4.33 -13.61
CA SER A 30 21.37 3.69 -14.75
C SER A 30 20.70 2.37 -14.36
N ASP A 31 21.33 1.61 -13.48
CA ASP A 31 20.85 0.30 -13.00
C ASP A 31 19.57 0.43 -12.16
N LEU A 32 19.26 1.61 -11.57
CA LEU A 32 17.97 1.91 -10.91
C LEU A 32 16.79 1.94 -11.91
N THR A 33 17.03 2.17 -13.20
CA THR A 33 15.96 2.28 -14.21
C THR A 33 15.12 1.02 -14.32
N PRO A 34 15.69 -0.20 -14.53
CA PRO A 34 14.90 -1.41 -14.61
C PRO A 34 14.14 -1.75 -13.32
N GLU A 35 14.64 -1.33 -12.16
CA GLU A 35 13.92 -1.51 -10.90
C GLU A 35 12.70 -0.61 -10.81
N ILE A 36 12.84 0.67 -11.19
CA ILE A 36 11.74 1.63 -11.28
C ILE A 36 10.68 1.12 -12.27
N ASP A 37 11.08 0.62 -13.43
CA ASP A 37 10.17 0.07 -14.44
C ASP A 37 9.43 -1.18 -13.91
N SER A 38 10.13 -2.06 -13.21
CA SER A 38 9.54 -3.23 -12.56
C SER A 38 8.53 -2.83 -11.47
N ALA A 39 8.88 -1.85 -10.64
CA ALA A 39 7.98 -1.29 -9.63
C ALA A 39 6.74 -0.65 -10.27
N ALA A 40 6.90 0.13 -11.35
CA ALA A 40 5.80 0.73 -12.10
C ALA A 40 4.84 -0.32 -12.65
N LEU A 41 5.36 -1.43 -13.19
CA LEU A 41 4.56 -2.54 -13.68
C LEU A 41 3.79 -3.24 -12.54
N SER A 42 4.43 -3.44 -11.38
CA SER A 42 3.79 -4.01 -10.19
C SER A 42 2.67 -3.11 -9.67
N ILE A 43 2.89 -1.80 -9.59
CA ILE A 43 1.88 -0.80 -9.23
C ILE A 43 0.70 -0.84 -10.21
N ALA A 44 0.96 -0.94 -11.50
CA ALA A 44 -0.09 -1.01 -12.52
C ALA A 44 -0.96 -2.27 -12.34
N ARG A 45 -0.35 -3.41 -12.04
CA ARG A 45 -1.07 -4.66 -11.74
C ARG A 45 -1.89 -4.55 -10.47
N GLU A 46 -1.31 -4.02 -9.39
CA GLU A 46 -2.01 -3.84 -8.11
C GLU A 46 -3.20 -2.88 -8.24
N LYS A 47 -3.09 -1.80 -9.04
CA LYS A 47 -4.23 -0.91 -9.37
C LYS A 47 -5.40 -1.67 -9.98
N VAL A 48 -5.14 -2.60 -10.88
CA VAL A 48 -6.19 -3.42 -11.51
C VAL A 48 -6.84 -4.35 -10.48
N GLU A 49 -6.04 -4.97 -9.61
CA GLU A 49 -6.56 -5.85 -8.55
C GLU A 49 -7.38 -5.07 -7.50
N VAL A 50 -6.93 -3.89 -7.09
CA VAL A 50 -7.67 -3.00 -6.20
C VAL A 50 -9.01 -2.60 -6.84
N ALA A 51 -9.02 -2.19 -8.11
CA ALA A 51 -10.26 -1.83 -8.80
C ALA A 51 -11.23 -3.01 -8.99
N LYS A 52 -10.72 -4.24 -9.07
CA LYS A 52 -11.54 -5.46 -9.08
C LYS A 52 -12.14 -5.72 -7.71
N LEU A 53 -11.32 -5.66 -6.65
CA LEU A 53 -11.75 -5.87 -5.27
C LEU A 53 -12.80 -4.81 -4.84
N GLU A 54 -12.63 -3.57 -5.28
CA GLU A 54 -13.59 -2.48 -5.05
C GLU A 54 -14.96 -2.81 -5.65
N ARG A 55 -15.01 -3.33 -6.87
CA ARG A 55 -16.27 -3.79 -7.48
C ARG A 55 -16.90 -4.95 -6.71
N GLU A 56 -16.09 -5.94 -6.31
CA GLU A 56 -16.56 -7.08 -5.50
C GLU A 56 -17.12 -6.62 -4.14
N TYR A 57 -16.47 -5.63 -3.51
CA TYR A 57 -16.97 -5.03 -2.27
C TYR A 57 -18.30 -4.30 -2.48
N HIS A 58 -18.45 -3.49 -3.53
CA HIS A 58 -19.70 -2.81 -3.84
C HIS A 58 -20.83 -3.79 -4.12
N ASP A 59 -20.60 -4.83 -4.90
CA ASP A 59 -21.60 -5.88 -5.17
C ASP A 59 -22.02 -6.61 -3.89
N ALA A 60 -21.06 -6.93 -3.02
CA ALA A 60 -21.32 -7.56 -1.73
C ALA A 60 -22.12 -6.63 -0.79
N ARG A 61 -21.80 -5.34 -0.73
CA ARG A 61 -22.50 -4.31 0.04
C ARG A 61 -23.95 -4.15 -0.42
N ASP A 62 -24.17 -4.07 -1.74
CA ASP A 62 -25.51 -3.97 -2.31
C ASP A 62 -26.35 -5.23 -2.04
N GLY A 63 -25.73 -6.41 -2.15
CA GLY A 63 -26.35 -7.68 -1.78
C GLY A 63 -26.71 -7.76 -0.29
N LEU A 64 -25.84 -7.24 0.56
CA LEU A 64 -26.05 -7.16 2.01
C LEU A 64 -27.21 -6.22 2.35
N ALA A 65 -27.30 -5.05 1.71
CA ALA A 65 -28.39 -4.09 1.91
C ALA A 65 -29.75 -4.72 1.56
N LYS A 66 -29.85 -5.39 0.41
CA LYS A 66 -31.06 -6.11 0.00
C LYS A 66 -31.41 -7.24 0.98
N SER A 67 -30.43 -7.99 1.45
CA SER A 67 -30.64 -9.06 2.42
C SER A 67 -31.15 -8.54 3.76
N ARG A 68 -30.62 -7.39 4.21
CA ARG A 68 -31.06 -6.69 5.41
C ARG A 68 -32.50 -6.25 5.32
N GLU A 69 -32.90 -5.61 4.22
CA GLU A 69 -34.28 -5.19 3.98
C GLU A 69 -35.25 -6.37 4.03
N GLN A 70 -34.88 -7.51 3.44
CA GLN A 70 -35.69 -8.72 3.47
C GLN A 70 -35.85 -9.28 4.90
N VAL A 71 -34.76 -9.33 5.67
CA VAL A 71 -34.79 -9.78 7.08
C VAL A 71 -35.64 -8.84 7.91
N GLN A 72 -35.45 -7.52 7.76
CA GLN A 72 -36.24 -6.51 8.46
C GLN A 72 -37.72 -6.68 8.18
N ARG A 73 -38.11 -6.79 6.92
CA ARG A 73 -39.50 -6.98 6.52
C ARG A 73 -40.14 -8.22 7.17
N LEU A 74 -39.45 -9.36 7.12
CA LEU A 74 -39.95 -10.59 7.76
C LEU A 74 -40.09 -10.47 9.28
N THR A 75 -39.15 -9.76 9.90
CA THR A 75 -39.12 -9.47 11.34
C THR A 75 -40.33 -8.61 11.72
N ASP A 76 -40.60 -7.54 10.97
CA ASP A 76 -41.72 -6.63 11.24
C ASP A 76 -43.07 -7.34 11.02
N ASP A 77 -43.19 -8.13 9.97
CA ASP A 77 -44.37 -8.93 9.72
C ASP A 77 -44.64 -9.92 10.87
N LEU A 78 -43.61 -10.60 11.39
CA LEU A 78 -43.74 -11.52 12.53
C LEU A 78 -44.08 -10.80 13.85
N LYS A 79 -43.64 -9.57 14.07
CA LYS A 79 -44.03 -8.75 15.24
C LYS A 79 -45.49 -8.41 15.25
N ILE A 80 -46.16 -8.30 14.07
CA ILE A 80 -47.59 -8.05 13.95
C ILE A 80 -48.39 -9.25 14.46
N GLY A 81 -47.84 -10.47 14.42
CA GLY A 81 -48.43 -11.64 15.06
C GLY A 81 -49.58 -12.29 14.29
N SER A 82 -49.61 -12.18 12.97
CA SER A 82 -50.66 -12.79 12.15
C SER A 82 -50.49 -14.30 12.05
N GLU A 83 -51.61 -15.04 11.96
CA GLU A 83 -51.54 -16.51 11.75
C GLU A 83 -51.12 -16.90 10.33
N LYS A 84 -51.36 -16.03 9.35
CA LYS A 84 -51.07 -16.25 7.92
C LYS A 84 -50.43 -15.03 7.31
N TYR A 85 -49.42 -15.26 6.50
CA TYR A 85 -48.66 -14.25 5.78
C TYR A 85 -48.71 -14.51 4.28
N THR A 86 -48.85 -13.48 3.46
CA THR A 86 -48.89 -13.62 2.02
C THR A 86 -47.72 -12.94 1.36
N TYR A 87 -46.83 -13.71 0.71
CA TYR A 87 -45.71 -13.21 -0.07
C TYR A 87 -45.79 -13.71 -1.51
N ALA A 88 -45.67 -12.82 -2.47
CA ALA A 88 -45.74 -13.13 -3.91
C ALA A 88 -46.96 -14.02 -4.30
N GLY A 89 -48.12 -13.77 -3.66
CA GLY A 89 -49.35 -14.51 -3.92
C GLY A 89 -49.46 -15.90 -3.27
N LYS A 90 -48.47 -16.32 -2.47
CA LYS A 90 -48.48 -17.56 -1.71
C LYS A 90 -48.70 -17.30 -0.22
N ILE A 91 -49.48 -18.19 0.42
CA ILE A 91 -49.78 -18.10 1.85
C ILE A 91 -48.82 -18.98 2.64
N TYR A 92 -48.29 -18.44 3.70
CA TYR A 92 -47.35 -19.08 4.63
C TYR A 92 -47.85 -19.00 6.07
N THR A 93 -47.52 -20.00 6.88
CA THR A 93 -47.76 -19.99 8.32
C THR A 93 -46.66 -19.22 9.06
N SER A 94 -46.94 -18.78 10.30
CA SER A 94 -45.95 -18.10 11.12
C SER A 94 -44.71 -18.96 11.37
N VAL A 95 -44.85 -20.28 11.50
CA VAL A 95 -43.73 -21.22 11.67
C VAL A 95 -42.83 -21.24 10.42
N GLN A 96 -43.45 -21.26 9.23
CA GLN A 96 -42.66 -21.23 7.98
C GLN A 96 -41.90 -19.91 7.80
N VAL A 97 -42.53 -18.78 8.13
CA VAL A 97 -41.92 -17.46 8.05
C VAL A 97 -40.77 -17.34 9.05
N LYS A 98 -40.95 -17.85 10.29
CA LYS A 98 -39.89 -17.86 11.32
C LYS A 98 -38.70 -18.70 10.87
N SER A 99 -38.93 -19.88 10.31
CA SER A 99 -37.83 -20.73 9.79
C SER A 99 -37.10 -20.11 8.61
N ASP A 100 -37.80 -19.40 7.70
CA ASP A 100 -37.17 -18.65 6.60
C ASP A 100 -36.37 -17.43 7.12
N LEU A 101 -36.93 -16.71 8.11
CA LEU A 101 -36.25 -15.60 8.77
C LEU A 101 -34.91 -16.07 9.40
N GLU A 102 -34.95 -17.16 10.17
CA GLU A 102 -33.75 -17.73 10.80
C GLU A 102 -32.69 -18.07 9.75
N SER A 103 -33.07 -18.71 8.66
CA SER A 103 -32.17 -19.07 7.57
C SER A 103 -31.58 -17.84 6.87
N ARG A 104 -32.40 -16.79 6.63
CA ARG A 104 -31.95 -15.53 6.05
C ARG A 104 -31.06 -14.74 6.98
N PHE A 105 -31.39 -14.69 8.26
CA PHE A 105 -30.60 -14.01 9.27
C PHE A 105 -29.21 -14.64 9.42
N LYS A 106 -29.12 -15.95 9.44
CA LYS A 106 -27.84 -16.66 9.47
C LYS A 106 -26.97 -16.32 8.23
N ARG A 107 -27.58 -16.25 7.04
CA ARG A 107 -26.89 -15.81 5.82
C ARG A 107 -26.49 -14.35 5.87
N LEU A 108 -27.36 -13.47 6.39
CA LEU A 108 -27.09 -12.05 6.56
C LEU A 108 -25.86 -11.83 7.47
N LYS A 109 -25.77 -12.54 8.61
CA LYS A 109 -24.64 -12.49 9.53
C LYS A 109 -23.33 -12.92 8.84
N THR A 110 -23.37 -14.02 8.07
CA THR A 110 -22.19 -14.47 7.31
C THR A 110 -21.78 -13.46 6.23
N ASN A 111 -22.75 -12.96 5.45
CA ASN A 111 -22.50 -11.99 4.39
C ASN A 111 -21.96 -10.68 4.95
N SER A 112 -22.49 -10.19 6.09
CA SER A 112 -21.98 -9.01 6.79
C SER A 112 -20.51 -9.20 7.21
N SER A 113 -20.19 -10.33 7.83
CA SER A 113 -18.80 -10.64 8.18
C SER A 113 -17.87 -10.68 6.96
N THR A 114 -18.34 -11.25 5.85
CA THR A 114 -17.55 -11.31 4.60
C THR A 114 -17.37 -9.92 4.00
N THR A 115 -18.42 -9.10 3.96
CA THR A 115 -18.36 -7.73 3.43
C THR A 115 -17.39 -6.87 4.25
N ASN A 116 -17.44 -6.96 5.59
CA ASN A 116 -16.50 -6.25 6.47
C ASN A 116 -15.04 -6.69 6.25
N LYS A 117 -14.81 -7.98 6.00
CA LYS A 117 -13.45 -8.46 5.65
C LYS A 117 -12.99 -7.94 4.30
N LEU A 118 -13.87 -7.91 3.29
CA LEU A 118 -13.55 -7.33 1.99
C LEU A 118 -13.18 -5.85 2.10
N GLU A 119 -13.94 -5.09 2.90
CA GLU A 119 -13.66 -3.69 3.19
C GLU A 119 -12.28 -3.48 3.81
N GLN A 120 -11.95 -4.25 4.87
CA GLN A 120 -10.64 -4.18 5.52
C GLN A 120 -9.50 -4.50 4.55
N ILE A 121 -9.67 -5.55 3.71
CA ILE A 121 -8.67 -5.91 2.71
C ILE A 121 -8.54 -4.80 1.65
N LEU A 122 -9.66 -4.22 1.21
CA LEU A 122 -9.66 -3.12 0.24
C LEU A 122 -8.90 -1.92 0.78
N HIS A 123 -9.22 -1.46 2.00
CA HIS A 123 -8.52 -0.34 2.63
C HIS A 123 -7.01 -0.61 2.82
N ALA A 124 -6.65 -1.80 3.28
CA ALA A 124 -5.25 -2.17 3.44
C ALA A 124 -4.49 -2.16 2.10
N ARG A 125 -5.08 -2.70 1.03
CA ARG A 125 -4.48 -2.69 -0.30
C ARG A 125 -4.39 -1.30 -0.91
N GLN A 126 -5.42 -0.46 -0.74
CA GLN A 126 -5.40 0.93 -1.20
C GLN A 126 -4.28 1.72 -0.49
N ALA A 127 -4.14 1.59 0.82
CA ALA A 127 -3.07 2.23 1.59
C ALA A 127 -1.68 1.73 1.16
N SER A 128 -1.52 0.42 0.95
CA SER A 128 -0.27 -0.17 0.46
C SER A 128 0.08 0.34 -0.95
N LEU A 129 -0.90 0.40 -1.85
CA LEU A 129 -0.74 0.91 -3.20
C LEU A 129 -0.29 2.36 -3.19
N GLN A 130 -0.93 3.21 -2.38
CA GLN A 130 -0.56 4.62 -2.22
C GLN A 130 0.87 4.76 -1.72
N SER A 131 1.24 4.07 -0.64
CA SER A 131 2.60 4.08 -0.11
C SER A 131 3.65 3.64 -1.14
N THR A 132 3.35 2.63 -1.95
CA THR A 132 4.26 2.16 -3.00
C THR A 132 4.40 3.19 -4.14
N GLN A 133 3.32 3.89 -4.50
CA GLN A 133 3.36 4.99 -5.47
C GLN A 133 4.21 6.15 -4.98
N ASP A 134 4.05 6.56 -3.72
CA ASP A 134 4.81 7.65 -3.11
C ASP A 134 6.31 7.32 -3.09
N ARG A 135 6.65 6.06 -2.75
CA ARG A 135 8.05 5.58 -2.80
C ARG A 135 8.63 5.61 -4.20
N MET A 136 7.87 5.13 -5.19
CA MET A 136 8.33 5.16 -6.58
C MET A 136 8.60 6.60 -7.04
N THR A 137 7.74 7.54 -6.66
CA THR A 137 7.94 8.96 -6.96
C THR A 137 9.22 9.48 -6.31
N THR A 138 9.44 9.18 -5.03
CA THR A 138 10.66 9.55 -4.29
C THR A 138 11.91 8.96 -4.95
N MET A 139 11.86 7.69 -5.38
CA MET A 139 12.99 7.06 -6.09
C MET A 139 13.29 7.75 -7.42
N MET A 140 12.25 8.09 -8.20
CA MET A 140 12.42 8.80 -9.48
C MET A 140 13.04 10.19 -9.28
N ASP A 141 12.63 10.90 -8.24
CA ASP A 141 13.16 12.23 -7.92
C ASP A 141 14.62 12.14 -7.42
N ALA A 142 14.91 11.17 -6.55
CA ALA A 142 16.27 10.90 -6.11
C ALA A 142 17.21 10.53 -7.27
N LYS A 143 16.73 9.65 -8.19
CA LYS A 143 17.49 9.32 -9.40
C LYS A 143 17.82 10.54 -10.24
N ARG A 144 16.84 11.43 -10.49
CA ARG A 144 17.06 12.67 -11.24
C ARG A 144 18.07 13.60 -10.55
N GLN A 145 17.99 13.70 -9.21
CA GLN A 145 18.94 14.50 -8.45
C GLN A 145 20.35 13.94 -8.57
N LEU A 146 20.54 12.62 -8.44
CA LEU A 146 21.83 11.96 -8.61
C LEU A 146 22.39 12.13 -10.03
N GLU A 147 21.56 12.06 -11.07
CA GLU A 147 21.97 12.33 -12.46
C GLU A 147 22.54 13.75 -12.59
N VAL A 148 21.86 14.77 -12.03
CA VAL A 148 22.34 16.16 -12.06
C VAL A 148 23.63 16.33 -11.26
N GLU A 149 23.75 15.66 -10.09
CA GLU A 149 24.97 15.71 -9.28
C GLU A 149 26.17 15.11 -10.03
N VAL A 150 26.00 13.98 -10.71
CA VAL A 150 27.05 13.34 -11.52
C VAL A 150 27.42 14.20 -12.73
N GLU A 151 26.46 14.81 -13.43
CA GLU A 151 26.75 15.76 -14.53
C GLU A 151 27.53 16.97 -14.05
N ASN A 152 27.21 17.51 -12.87
CA ASN A 152 27.94 18.62 -12.26
C ASN A 152 29.39 18.22 -11.92
N LEU A 153 29.60 17.02 -11.39
CA LEU A 153 30.92 16.48 -11.10
C LEU A 153 31.77 16.31 -12.37
N GLU A 154 31.17 15.80 -13.44
CA GLU A 154 31.84 15.69 -14.76
C GLU A 154 32.24 17.05 -15.31
N ALA A 155 31.37 18.05 -15.22
CA ALA A 155 31.65 19.41 -15.68
C ALA A 155 32.80 20.03 -14.88
N ARG A 156 32.83 19.84 -13.55
CA ARG A 156 33.93 20.29 -12.68
C ARG A 156 35.25 19.59 -13.00
N LEU A 157 35.22 18.27 -13.22
CA LEU A 157 36.40 17.51 -13.60
C LEU A 157 36.95 17.98 -14.95
N GLY A 158 36.06 18.23 -15.92
CA GLY A 158 36.45 18.82 -17.22
C GLY A 158 37.12 20.20 -17.09
N ALA A 159 36.56 21.07 -16.23
CA ALA A 159 37.13 22.38 -15.96
C ALA A 159 38.51 22.28 -15.27
N LEU A 160 38.68 21.36 -14.34
CA LEU A 160 39.98 21.08 -13.69
C LEU A 160 41.03 20.64 -14.71
N ARG A 161 40.72 19.74 -15.61
CA ARG A 161 41.64 19.30 -16.69
C ARG A 161 42.09 20.45 -17.59
N VAL A 162 41.15 21.31 -17.99
CA VAL A 162 41.49 22.50 -18.78
C VAL A 162 42.41 23.44 -18.03
N ALA A 163 42.15 23.64 -16.75
CA ALA A 163 43.01 24.49 -15.91
C ALA A 163 44.40 23.89 -15.70
N GLU A 164 44.54 22.58 -15.51
CA GLU A 164 45.83 21.88 -15.43
C GLU A 164 46.66 22.03 -16.70
N THR A 165 46.02 21.91 -17.86
CA THR A 165 46.72 22.06 -19.15
C THR A 165 47.15 23.49 -19.45
N THR A 166 46.46 24.48 -18.86
CA THR A 166 46.67 25.90 -19.20
C THR A 166 47.62 26.62 -18.24
N SER A 167 47.75 26.21 -16.99
CA SER A 167 48.41 27.02 -15.94
C SER A 167 49.62 26.42 -15.25
N GLY A 168 49.94 25.15 -15.41
CA GLY A 168 51.09 24.52 -14.69
C GLY A 168 51.02 24.65 -13.14
N VAL A 169 49.85 24.98 -12.61
CA VAL A 169 49.62 25.21 -11.17
C VAL A 169 49.25 23.89 -10.53
N HIS A 170 49.96 23.54 -9.46
CA HIS A 170 49.57 22.42 -8.58
C HIS A 170 48.19 22.69 -7.99
N PHE A 171 47.27 21.77 -8.26
CA PHE A 171 45.90 21.79 -7.70
C PHE A 171 45.92 21.47 -6.20
N ASP A 172 45.08 22.17 -5.47
CA ASP A 172 44.77 21.92 -4.08
C ASP A 172 44.06 20.57 -3.90
N ASP A 173 44.69 19.62 -3.24
CA ASP A 173 44.18 18.28 -2.91
C ASP A 173 42.79 18.33 -2.24
N THR A 174 42.42 19.48 -1.65
CA THR A 174 41.15 19.74 -0.99
C THR A 174 39.95 19.66 -1.96
N GLN A 175 40.08 20.02 -3.22
CA GLN A 175 39.01 19.97 -4.21
C GLN A 175 38.74 18.52 -4.68
N LEU A 176 39.82 17.75 -4.85
CA LEU A 176 39.75 16.33 -5.16
C LEU A 176 39.13 15.51 -4.01
N ALA A 177 39.52 15.82 -2.77
CA ALA A 177 38.96 15.19 -1.58
C ALA A 177 37.44 15.45 -1.46
N LYS A 178 36.99 16.69 -1.67
CA LYS A 178 35.56 17.05 -1.67
C LYS A 178 34.76 16.33 -2.76
N THR A 179 35.34 16.11 -3.93
CA THR A 179 34.68 15.41 -5.03
C THR A 179 34.54 13.93 -4.72
N ARG A 180 35.53 13.30 -4.08
CA ARG A 180 35.45 11.91 -3.59
C ARG A 180 34.41 11.76 -2.48
N GLU A 181 34.40 12.65 -1.51
CA GLU A 181 33.40 12.66 -0.42
C GLU A 181 31.97 12.73 -0.98
N LEU A 182 31.74 13.50 -2.05
CA LEU A 182 30.44 13.61 -2.71
C LEU A 182 30.03 12.33 -3.46
N LEU A 183 30.99 11.63 -4.06
CA LEU A 183 30.75 10.34 -4.71
C LEU A 183 30.48 9.23 -3.70
N ASP A 184 31.17 9.23 -2.57
CA ASP A 184 30.91 8.30 -1.47
C ASP A 184 29.49 8.55 -0.88
N ASP A 185 29.09 9.81 -0.73
CA ASP A 185 27.71 10.17 -0.30
C ASP A 185 26.65 9.68 -1.29
N ILE A 186 26.91 9.78 -2.59
CA ILE A 186 26.02 9.25 -3.63
C ILE A 186 25.91 7.73 -3.53
N ALA A 187 27.02 7.02 -3.38
CA ALA A 187 27.04 5.57 -3.22
C ALA A 187 26.26 5.13 -1.98
N ILE A 188 26.47 5.77 -0.83
CA ILE A 188 25.75 5.50 0.42
C ILE A 188 24.24 5.75 0.26
N ARG A 189 23.83 6.80 -0.44
CA ARG A 189 22.40 7.08 -0.70
C ARG A 189 21.76 6.00 -1.56
N ILE A 190 22.45 5.44 -2.52
CA ILE A 190 21.97 4.34 -3.36
C ILE A 190 21.82 3.08 -2.51
N ASP A 191 22.84 2.71 -1.72
CA ASP A 191 22.82 1.54 -0.83
C ASP A 191 21.68 1.62 0.20
N VAL A 192 21.45 2.80 0.81
CA VAL A 192 20.33 3.03 1.76
C VAL A 192 18.98 2.87 1.10
N HIS A 193 18.83 3.26 -0.17
CA HIS A 193 17.58 3.08 -0.92
C HIS A 193 17.30 1.59 -1.22
N GLU A 194 18.33 0.83 -1.60
CA GLU A 194 18.21 -0.63 -1.81
C GLU A 194 17.81 -1.36 -0.52
N GLU A 195 18.43 -1.04 0.61
CA GLU A 195 18.12 -1.62 1.94
C GLU A 195 16.70 -1.28 2.41
N SER A 196 16.25 -0.03 2.16
CA SER A 196 14.89 0.42 2.50
C SER A 196 13.80 -0.33 1.75
N ILE A 197 14.05 -0.76 0.52
CA ILE A 197 13.14 -1.57 -0.28
C ILE A 197 13.06 -3.00 0.28
N ALA A 198 14.19 -3.57 0.70
CA ALA A 198 14.27 -4.94 1.22
C ALA A 198 13.57 -5.13 2.57
N MET A 199 13.65 -4.15 3.48
CA MET A 199 13.08 -4.26 4.84
C MET A 199 11.55 -4.25 4.92
N ASN A 200 10.84 -3.79 3.89
CA ASN A 200 9.41 -3.53 4.00
C ASN A 200 8.49 -4.64 3.50
N THR A 201 9.03 -5.79 3.14
CA THR A 201 8.25 -6.98 2.73
C THR A 201 7.83 -7.89 3.89
N GLY A 202 8.22 -7.56 5.15
CA GLY A 202 8.14 -8.47 6.31
C GLY A 202 6.95 -8.30 7.27
N TYR A 203 6.09 -7.30 7.18
CA TYR A 203 5.18 -6.94 8.28
C TYR A 203 3.67 -7.04 8.00
N PHE A 204 3.17 -8.05 7.33
CA PHE A 204 1.71 -8.27 7.28
C PHE A 204 1.36 -9.75 7.42
N ASN A 205 1.14 -10.24 8.66
CA ASN A 205 0.30 -11.43 8.90
C ASN A 205 -0.03 -11.62 10.38
N GLU A 206 -1.24 -11.22 10.82
CA GLU A 206 -1.85 -11.79 12.02
C GLU A 206 -3.39 -11.65 12.00
N ILE A 207 -4.10 -12.76 12.21
CA ILE A 207 -5.56 -12.88 12.23
C ILE A 207 -6.01 -13.26 13.64
N GLN A 208 -6.96 -12.51 14.23
CA GLN A 208 -7.55 -12.84 15.53
C GLN A 208 -8.93 -13.49 15.39
N LEU A 209 -9.20 -14.49 16.25
CA LEU A 209 -10.42 -15.31 16.30
C LEU A 209 -10.98 -15.37 17.71
N GLU A 210 -12.22 -14.89 17.96
CA GLU A 210 -13.01 -15.26 19.15
C GLU A 210 -14.52 -15.29 18.86
N ALA A 211 -15.24 -16.20 19.55
CA ALA A 211 -16.66 -16.51 19.36
C ALA A 211 -17.46 -16.32 20.67
N THR A 212 -18.75 -15.93 20.60
CA THR A 212 -19.66 -15.81 21.76
C THR A 212 -21.05 -16.43 21.51
N PRO A 213 -21.82 -16.78 22.55
CA PRO A 213 -22.91 -17.75 22.50
C PRO A 213 -24.33 -17.15 22.30
N GLU A 214 -25.28 -18.06 22.01
CA GLU A 214 -26.66 -17.83 21.57
C GLU A 214 -27.62 -17.35 22.68
N ASP A 215 -28.54 -16.36 22.40
CA ASP A 215 -29.98 -16.51 22.65
C ASP A 215 -30.84 -15.37 22.06
N THR A 216 -32.11 -15.70 21.75
CA THR A 216 -33.20 -14.87 21.23
C THR A 216 -33.01 -14.24 19.84
N LEU A 217 -33.44 -14.99 18.81
CA LEU A 217 -33.31 -14.61 17.39
C LEU A 217 -33.82 -13.20 17.06
N LEU A 218 -34.93 -12.76 17.62
CA LEU A 218 -35.50 -11.43 17.32
C LEU A 218 -34.70 -10.29 17.97
N ASP A 219 -34.21 -10.50 19.18
CA ASP A 219 -33.38 -9.52 19.89
C ASP A 219 -32.00 -9.44 19.24
N GLU A 220 -31.43 -10.59 18.83
CA GLU A 220 -30.17 -10.64 18.10
C GLU A 220 -30.29 -9.98 16.71
N VAL A 221 -31.39 -10.19 16.00
CA VAL A 221 -31.67 -9.49 14.74
C VAL A 221 -31.81 -7.99 14.95
N ALA A 222 -32.54 -7.55 15.98
CA ALA A 222 -32.74 -6.14 16.30
C ALA A 222 -31.40 -5.45 16.64
N MET A 223 -30.59 -6.05 17.53
CA MET A 223 -29.27 -5.53 17.89
C MET A 223 -28.32 -5.44 16.68
N PHE A 224 -28.32 -6.46 15.81
CA PHE A 224 -27.48 -6.49 14.61
C PHE A 224 -27.86 -5.41 13.59
N LEU A 225 -29.16 -5.17 13.41
CA LEU A 225 -29.68 -4.14 12.50
C LEU A 225 -29.39 -2.72 13.03
N ASP A 226 -29.50 -2.49 14.33
CA ASP A 226 -29.18 -1.20 14.98
C ASP A 226 -27.69 -0.86 14.93
N GLN A 227 -26.81 -1.81 15.25
CA GLN A 227 -25.35 -1.57 15.23
C GLN A 227 -24.83 -1.16 13.86
N THR A 228 -25.45 -1.68 12.79
CA THR A 228 -25.02 -1.39 11.42
C THR A 228 -25.63 -0.10 10.86
N THR A 229 -26.65 0.48 11.50
CA THR A 229 -27.21 1.80 11.14
C THR A 229 -26.28 2.92 11.61
N ILE A 230 -25.68 2.78 12.78
CA ILE A 230 -24.74 3.78 13.38
C ILE A 230 -23.43 3.90 12.57
N GLY A 231 -22.99 2.82 11.89
CA GLY A 231 -21.79 2.83 11.03
C GLY A 231 -21.98 3.64 9.74
N ASN A 232 -23.19 3.63 9.18
CA ASN A 232 -23.48 4.30 7.90
C ASN A 232 -23.62 5.84 8.05
N ASP A 233 -24.05 6.32 9.23
CA ASP A 233 -24.20 7.76 9.49
C ASP A 233 -22.86 8.46 9.74
N ARG A 234 -21.81 7.73 10.13
CA ARG A 234 -20.47 8.31 10.31
C ARG A 234 -19.74 8.57 8.98
N GLU A 235 -19.94 7.74 7.97
CA GLU A 235 -19.34 7.97 6.65
C GLU A 235 -19.99 9.16 5.91
N SER A 236 -21.30 9.38 6.09
CA SER A 236 -21.99 10.52 5.46
C SER A 236 -21.58 11.88 6.04
N LEU A 237 -21.11 11.94 7.29
CA LEU A 237 -20.66 13.17 7.94
C LEU A 237 -19.20 13.55 7.58
N VAL A 238 -18.37 12.59 7.17
CA VAL A 238 -16.99 12.86 6.73
C VAL A 238 -16.94 13.37 5.28
N ALA A 239 -17.90 12.96 4.45
CA ALA A 239 -17.98 13.41 3.05
C ALA A 239 -18.40 14.89 2.87
N ILE A 240 -18.98 15.52 3.91
CA ILE A 240 -19.47 16.92 3.84
C ILE A 240 -18.38 17.94 4.25
N GLN A 241 -17.20 17.50 4.72
CA GLN A 241 -16.14 18.40 5.22
C GLN A 241 -14.95 18.58 4.26
N LEU A 242 -15.06 18.16 2.99
CA LEU A 242 -14.00 18.27 1.98
C LEU A 242 -14.41 19.03 0.71
N ASP A 243 -15.26 20.07 0.86
CA ASP A 243 -15.47 21.12 -0.15
C ASP A 243 -14.90 22.46 0.33
#